data_cf63bc2a7172d8835bd272cc78c36730
#
_entry.id   cf63bc2a7172d8835bd272cc78c36730
#
_cell.length_a   1.000
_cell.length_b   1.000
_cell.length_c   1.000
_cell.angle_alpha   90.00
_cell.angle_beta   90.00
_cell.angle_gamma   90.00
#
_symmetry.space_group_name_H-M   'P 1'
#
loop_
_entity.id
_entity.type
_entity.pdbx_description
1 polymer ?
#
loop_
_entity_poly.entity_id
_entity_poly.type
_entity_poly.pdbx_seq_one_letter_code
_entity_poly.pdbx_strand_id
1 'polypeptide(L)'
;HGKFRRQRQMCIRDRYSWLPLGLRVLKKIETIVRYEQELAGAIEILMPTLQSSDLWVESGRYDGYGDEMLKISDRHKANLIYGPTNEEQVTDIFRSYIKSYKNLPLNLYHIQWKFRDEIRPRFGLLRGREFLMKDAYSFDLDQEAAIISYYKMFTSYMKIFKKLGLNAIPVVADSGPIGGELSHEFSIITNTGETEVYYDSRIIKIDDEQVDYSSNKSLENYFKNITNFYSATRDKHSEDIF
;
A
#
# COMPACT_ATOMS: atom_id res chain seq x y z
N HIS A 1 19.36 12.24 -22.00
CA HIS A 1 18.46 11.68 -20.96
C HIS A 1 18.66 10.16 -20.71
N GLY A 2 19.07 9.36 -21.72
CA GLY A 2 19.24 7.90 -21.56
C GLY A 2 20.41 7.46 -20.66
N LYS A 3 21.51 8.23 -20.58
CA LYS A 3 22.69 7.87 -19.79
C LYS A 3 22.45 7.99 -18.28
N PHE A 4 21.67 8.95 -17.80
CA PHE A 4 21.39 9.11 -16.37
C PHE A 4 20.44 8.05 -15.81
N ARG A 5 19.54 7.50 -16.62
CA ARG A 5 18.67 6.39 -16.18
C ARG A 5 19.45 5.10 -15.94
N ARG A 6 20.50 4.82 -16.74
CA ARG A 6 21.36 3.64 -16.57
C ARG A 6 22.19 3.65 -15.29
N GLN A 7 22.45 4.82 -14.70
CA GLN A 7 23.19 4.95 -13.43
C GLN A 7 22.34 4.71 -12.18
N ARG A 8 21.02 4.63 -12.31
CA ARG A 8 20.10 4.46 -11.17
C ARG A 8 19.68 3.02 -10.97
N GLN A 9 19.61 2.25 -12.05
CA GLN A 9 19.13 0.88 -12.03
C GLN A 9 19.64 0.09 -13.24
N MET A 10 19.74 -1.23 -13.08
CA MET A 10 19.98 -2.18 -14.15
C MET A 10 18.80 -3.13 -14.23
N CYS A 11 18.11 -3.19 -15.37
CA CYS A 11 16.98 -4.09 -15.60
C CYS A 11 17.47 -5.43 -16.14
N ILE A 12 17.03 -6.51 -15.53
CA ILE A 12 17.16 -7.86 -16.05
C ILE A 12 15.79 -8.51 -16.05
N ARG A 13 15.10 -8.52 -17.19
CA ARG A 13 13.79 -9.13 -17.38
C ARG A 13 12.80 -8.70 -16.26
N ASP A 14 12.53 -7.37 -16.18
CA ASP A 14 11.52 -6.79 -15.27
C ASP A 14 11.84 -6.87 -13.77
N ARG A 15 13.08 -7.22 -13.44
CA ARG A 15 13.69 -7.11 -12.11
C ARG A 15 14.81 -6.10 -12.17
N TYR A 16 14.95 -5.29 -11.14
CA TYR A 16 15.84 -4.15 -11.14
C TYR A 16 16.90 -4.23 -10.07
N SER A 17 18.17 -4.11 -10.46
CA SER A 17 19.25 -3.86 -9.53
C SER A 17 19.30 -2.36 -9.22
N TRP A 18 19.27 -2.02 -7.95
CA TRP A 18 19.35 -0.65 -7.48
C TRP A 18 20.80 -0.22 -7.35
N LEU A 19 21.27 0.58 -8.30
CA LEU A 19 22.61 1.15 -8.25
C LEU A 19 22.71 2.24 -7.16
N PRO A 20 23.92 2.68 -6.75
CA PRO A 20 24.10 3.51 -5.55
C PRO A 20 23.18 4.74 -5.48
N LEU A 21 22.97 5.45 -6.59
CA LEU A 21 22.10 6.62 -6.62
C LEU A 21 20.63 6.25 -6.44
N GLY A 22 20.16 5.20 -7.14
CA GLY A 22 18.80 4.70 -7.01
C GLY A 22 18.52 4.17 -5.60
N LEU A 23 19.47 3.43 -5.02
CA LEU A 23 19.35 2.92 -3.65
C LEU A 23 19.27 4.04 -2.62
N ARG A 24 20.03 5.13 -2.80
CA ARG A 24 19.91 6.31 -1.91
C ARG A 24 18.53 6.93 -1.95
N VAL A 25 17.93 7.04 -3.14
CA VAL A 25 16.56 7.55 -3.30
C VAL A 25 15.57 6.62 -2.60
N LEU A 26 15.67 5.29 -2.85
CA LEU A 26 14.82 4.30 -2.22
C LEU A 26 14.86 4.39 -0.69
N LYS A 27 16.07 4.44 -0.10
CA LYS A 27 16.24 4.59 1.35
C LYS A 27 15.66 5.89 1.91
N LYS A 28 15.70 7.00 1.17
CA LYS A 28 15.05 8.24 1.59
C LYS A 28 13.52 8.10 1.58
N ILE A 29 12.96 7.44 0.58
CA ILE A 29 11.53 7.14 0.53
C ILE A 29 11.14 6.28 1.73
N GLU A 30 11.89 5.20 2.01
CA GLU A 30 11.66 4.36 3.19
C GLU A 30 11.67 5.17 4.49
N THR A 31 12.62 6.10 4.64
CA THR A 31 12.71 6.93 5.85
C THR A 31 11.46 7.82 6.01
N ILE A 32 10.97 8.43 4.93
CA ILE A 32 9.76 9.24 4.96
C ILE A 32 8.54 8.38 5.31
N VAL A 33 8.44 7.20 4.73
CA VAL A 33 7.35 6.26 4.98
C VAL A 33 7.34 5.80 6.43
N ARG A 34 8.50 5.37 6.98
CA ARG A 34 8.62 4.98 8.40
C ARG A 34 8.18 6.09 9.33
N TYR A 35 8.70 7.28 9.11
CA TYR A 35 8.37 8.44 9.93
C TYR A 35 6.85 8.70 10.00
N GLU A 36 6.15 8.68 8.86
CA GLU A 36 4.71 8.92 8.85
C GLU A 36 3.89 7.74 9.41
N GLN A 37 4.36 6.51 9.23
CA GLN A 37 3.70 5.34 9.82
C GLN A 37 3.84 5.35 11.35
N GLU A 38 5.02 5.69 11.88
CA GLU A 38 5.26 5.81 13.33
C GLU A 38 4.42 6.94 13.94
N LEU A 39 4.31 8.10 13.28
CA LEU A 39 3.44 9.18 13.71
C LEU A 39 1.96 8.77 13.73
N ALA A 40 1.54 7.92 12.81
CA ALA A 40 0.20 7.35 12.79
C ALA A 40 -0.03 6.25 13.85
N GLY A 41 1.00 5.90 14.63
CA GLY A 41 0.97 4.89 15.68
C GLY A 41 1.11 3.45 15.19
N ALA A 42 1.58 3.24 13.96
CA ALA A 42 1.86 1.91 13.45
C ALA A 42 3.23 1.40 13.93
N ILE A 43 3.35 0.10 14.14
CA ILE A 43 4.54 -0.58 14.66
C ILE A 43 5.20 -1.35 13.53
N GLU A 44 6.49 -1.11 13.29
CA GLU A 44 7.23 -1.85 12.28
C GLU A 44 7.53 -3.28 12.73
N ILE A 45 7.26 -4.25 11.87
CA ILE A 45 7.67 -5.64 12.02
C ILE A 45 8.41 -6.10 10.77
N LEU A 46 9.07 -7.24 10.82
CA LEU A 46 9.68 -7.88 9.67
C LEU A 46 9.27 -9.35 9.62
N MET A 47 8.57 -9.72 8.56
CA MET A 47 8.10 -11.08 8.31
C MET A 47 8.98 -11.75 7.24
N PRO A 48 9.08 -13.10 7.22
CA PRO A 48 9.76 -13.82 6.15
C PRO A 48 9.15 -13.53 4.76
N THR A 49 9.98 -13.49 3.72
CA THR A 49 9.51 -13.38 2.33
C THR A 49 8.92 -14.70 1.81
N LEU A 50 9.46 -15.83 2.29
CA LEU A 50 8.92 -17.14 1.99
C LEU A 50 7.86 -17.50 3.04
N GLN A 51 6.68 -17.82 2.58
CA GLN A 51 5.52 -18.14 3.42
C GLN A 51 5.11 -19.61 3.22
N SER A 52 4.54 -20.23 4.25
CA SER A 52 3.91 -21.54 4.10
C SER A 52 2.68 -21.44 3.21
N SER A 53 2.54 -22.37 2.26
CA SER A 53 1.31 -22.50 1.47
C SER A 53 0.08 -22.83 2.32
N ASP A 54 0.26 -23.43 3.51
CA ASP A 54 -0.84 -23.85 4.37
C ASP A 54 -1.70 -22.69 4.85
N LEU A 55 -1.08 -21.54 5.15
CA LEU A 55 -1.79 -20.32 5.53
C LEU A 55 -2.71 -19.83 4.40
N TRP A 56 -2.24 -19.94 3.16
CA TRP A 56 -2.99 -19.52 1.98
C TRP A 56 -4.10 -20.50 1.62
N VAL A 57 -3.90 -21.79 1.89
CA VAL A 57 -4.94 -22.82 1.79
C VAL A 57 -6.01 -22.57 2.85
N GLU A 58 -5.63 -22.27 4.10
CA GLU A 58 -6.56 -21.94 5.19
C GLU A 58 -7.45 -20.73 4.84
N SER A 59 -6.87 -19.67 4.23
CA SER A 59 -7.64 -18.48 3.80
C SER A 59 -8.47 -18.70 2.54
N GLY A 60 -8.27 -19.81 1.83
CA GLY A 60 -8.91 -20.09 0.53
C GLY A 60 -8.32 -19.31 -0.65
N ARG A 61 -7.23 -18.56 -0.43
CA ARG A 61 -6.61 -17.71 -1.47
C ARG A 61 -5.52 -18.42 -2.29
N TYR A 62 -5.10 -19.62 -1.91
CA TYR A 62 -4.00 -20.33 -2.59
C TYR A 62 -4.26 -20.55 -4.08
N ASP A 63 -5.47 -20.98 -4.42
CA ASP A 63 -5.88 -21.18 -5.82
C ASP A 63 -6.50 -19.90 -6.41
N GLY A 64 -7.21 -19.13 -5.60
CA GLY A 64 -7.89 -17.89 -6.03
C GLY A 64 -6.96 -16.76 -6.41
N TYR A 65 -5.70 -16.73 -5.92
CA TYR A 65 -4.73 -15.70 -6.28
C TYR A 65 -4.19 -15.87 -7.72
N GLY A 66 -4.27 -17.08 -8.27
CA GLY A 66 -3.93 -17.36 -9.66
C GLY A 66 -2.43 -17.45 -9.93
N ASP A 67 -2.07 -17.26 -11.20
CA ASP A 67 -0.73 -17.46 -11.74
C ASP A 67 0.30 -16.40 -11.32
N GLU A 68 -0.16 -15.28 -10.76
CA GLU A 68 0.74 -14.25 -10.24
C GLU A 68 1.49 -14.67 -8.97
N MET A 69 1.03 -15.72 -8.31
CA MET A 69 1.68 -16.28 -7.13
C MET A 69 2.87 -17.17 -7.51
N LEU A 70 4.07 -16.80 -7.08
CA LEU A 70 5.26 -17.64 -7.26
C LEU A 70 5.25 -18.79 -6.24
N LYS A 71 4.93 -19.98 -6.70
CA LYS A 71 4.92 -21.23 -5.93
C LYS A 71 6.29 -21.91 -5.98
N ILE A 72 6.81 -22.30 -4.82
CA ILE A 72 8.17 -22.83 -4.66
C ILE A 72 8.08 -24.15 -3.88
N SER A 73 8.93 -25.12 -4.23
CA SER A 73 9.13 -26.34 -3.42
C SER A 73 10.56 -26.34 -2.89
N ASP A 74 10.71 -26.58 -1.60
CA ASP A 74 12.03 -26.72 -0.99
C ASP A 74 12.62 -28.14 -1.19
N ARG A 75 13.83 -28.34 -0.66
CA ARG A 75 14.50 -29.67 -0.74
C ARG A 75 13.74 -30.79 -0.02
N HIS A 76 12.88 -30.45 0.93
CA HIS A 76 12.04 -31.39 1.69
C HIS A 76 10.66 -31.57 1.07
N LYS A 77 10.44 -30.98 -0.11
CA LYS A 77 9.16 -30.94 -0.82
C LYS A 77 8.04 -30.22 -0.07
N ALA A 78 8.41 -29.33 0.86
CA ALA A 78 7.45 -28.41 1.44
C ALA A 78 7.02 -27.36 0.41
N ASN A 79 5.73 -27.10 0.34
CA ASN A 79 5.18 -26.09 -0.54
C ASN A 79 5.27 -24.72 0.13
N LEU A 80 5.96 -23.80 -0.51
CA LEU A 80 6.16 -22.43 -0.09
C LEU A 80 5.69 -21.49 -1.19
N ILE A 81 5.44 -20.26 -0.83
CA ILE A 81 5.22 -19.18 -1.78
C ILE A 81 6.19 -18.02 -1.50
N TYR A 82 6.58 -17.31 -2.53
CA TYR A 82 7.19 -16.00 -2.34
C TYR A 82 6.05 -14.99 -2.16
N GLY A 83 5.97 -14.38 -0.97
CA GLY A 83 4.81 -13.58 -0.57
C GLY A 83 4.47 -12.43 -1.52
N PRO A 84 3.33 -12.47 -2.22
CA PRO A 84 2.85 -11.33 -3.00
C PRO A 84 2.20 -10.26 -2.11
N THR A 85 1.79 -10.65 -0.92
CA THR A 85 1.21 -9.86 0.20
C THR A 85 1.32 -10.66 1.50
N ASN A 86 0.93 -10.13 2.65
CA ASN A 86 1.19 -10.78 3.94
C ASN A 86 -0.03 -10.85 4.87
N GLU A 87 -1.25 -10.76 4.38
CA GLU A 87 -2.46 -10.83 5.20
C GLU A 87 -2.52 -12.13 6.02
N GLU A 88 -2.23 -13.26 5.38
CA GLU A 88 -2.24 -14.57 6.03
C GLU A 88 -1.20 -14.65 7.14
N GLN A 89 0.01 -14.21 6.83
CA GLN A 89 1.14 -14.32 7.75
C GLN A 89 0.99 -13.39 8.96
N VAL A 90 0.56 -12.14 8.75
CA VAL A 90 0.35 -11.20 9.86
C VAL A 90 -0.84 -11.62 10.73
N THR A 91 -1.87 -12.22 10.14
CA THR A 91 -3.02 -12.75 10.88
C THR A 91 -2.62 -13.93 11.75
N ASP A 92 -1.75 -14.82 11.26
CA ASP A 92 -1.22 -15.94 12.04
C ASP A 92 -0.36 -15.45 13.22
N ILE A 93 0.50 -14.44 12.99
CA ILE A 93 1.26 -13.77 14.05
C ILE A 93 0.31 -13.17 15.08
N PHE A 94 -0.69 -12.41 14.64
CA PHE A 94 -1.70 -11.79 15.50
C PHE A 94 -2.41 -12.84 16.36
N ARG A 95 -2.95 -13.89 15.75
CA ARG A 95 -3.64 -15.01 16.41
C ARG A 95 -2.75 -15.68 17.47
N SER A 96 -1.48 -15.83 17.19
CA SER A 96 -0.53 -16.49 18.06
C SER A 96 -0.07 -15.61 19.22
N TYR A 97 0.11 -14.31 18.97
CA TYR A 97 0.77 -13.37 19.89
C TYR A 97 -0.22 -12.58 20.76
N ILE A 98 -1.37 -12.16 20.21
CA ILE A 98 -2.35 -11.35 20.92
C ILE A 98 -3.30 -12.26 21.71
N LYS A 99 -3.29 -12.10 23.03
CA LYS A 99 -4.11 -12.91 23.96
C LYS A 99 -5.20 -12.11 24.66
N SER A 100 -5.27 -10.80 24.45
CA SER A 100 -6.24 -9.94 25.10
C SER A 100 -6.69 -8.81 24.19
N TYR A 101 -7.99 -8.52 24.19
CA TYR A 101 -8.57 -7.36 23.51
C TYR A 101 -7.99 -6.01 23.99
N LYS A 102 -7.39 -6.00 25.20
CA LYS A 102 -6.73 -4.80 25.75
C LYS A 102 -5.47 -4.38 24.96
N ASN A 103 -4.97 -5.25 24.10
CA ASN A 103 -3.86 -4.94 23.19
C ASN A 103 -4.29 -4.26 21.89
N LEU A 104 -5.60 -4.04 21.73
CA LEU A 104 -6.18 -3.39 20.55
C LEU A 104 -6.54 -1.92 20.86
N PRO A 105 -6.55 -1.04 19.86
CA PRO A 105 -6.19 -1.29 18.45
C PRO A 105 -4.70 -1.54 18.24
N LEU A 106 -4.36 -2.34 17.23
CA LEU A 106 -2.99 -2.63 16.84
C LEU A 106 -2.84 -2.44 15.33
N ASN A 107 -1.87 -1.62 14.93
CA ASN A 107 -1.52 -1.44 13.53
C ASN A 107 -0.06 -1.87 13.32
N LEU A 108 0.14 -2.87 12.49
CA LEU A 108 1.44 -3.44 12.16
C LEU A 108 1.77 -3.10 10.71
N TYR A 109 3.01 -2.73 10.43
CA TYR A 109 3.47 -2.55 9.06
C TYR A 109 4.84 -3.14 8.85
N HIS A 110 5.19 -3.41 7.61
CA HIS A 110 6.56 -3.68 7.22
C HIS A 110 6.89 -3.09 5.84
N ILE A 111 8.19 -3.01 5.56
CA ILE A 111 8.72 -2.64 4.25
C ILE A 111 9.55 -3.81 3.77
N GLN A 112 9.08 -4.49 2.73
CA GLN A 112 9.68 -5.75 2.29
C GLN A 112 9.57 -5.92 0.78
N TRP A 113 10.50 -6.67 0.21
CA TRP A 113 10.43 -7.13 -1.17
C TRP A 113 9.27 -8.08 -1.38
N LYS A 114 8.52 -7.83 -2.44
CA LYS A 114 7.41 -8.66 -2.90
C LYS A 114 7.67 -9.12 -4.31
N PHE A 115 7.06 -10.24 -4.67
CA PHE A 115 7.07 -10.74 -6.03
C PHE A 115 5.64 -11.05 -6.48
N ARG A 116 5.30 -10.56 -7.67
CA ARG A 116 4.08 -10.90 -8.40
C ARG A 116 4.47 -11.23 -9.82
N ASP A 117 4.10 -12.40 -10.31
CA ASP A 117 4.44 -12.83 -11.66
C ASP A 117 3.53 -12.16 -12.71
N GLU A 118 3.64 -10.85 -12.77
CA GLU A 118 2.88 -9.99 -13.66
C GLU A 118 3.09 -10.41 -15.13
N ILE A 119 2.00 -10.70 -15.83
CA ILE A 119 2.01 -11.17 -17.22
C ILE A 119 2.57 -10.10 -18.17
N ARG A 120 2.30 -8.82 -17.90
CA ARG A 120 2.68 -7.70 -18.76
C ARG A 120 3.39 -6.60 -17.99
N PRO A 121 4.62 -6.84 -17.49
CA PRO A 121 5.39 -5.79 -16.85
C PRO A 121 5.68 -4.68 -17.86
N ARG A 122 5.49 -3.43 -17.41
CA ARG A 122 5.61 -2.26 -18.28
C ARG A 122 5.97 -1.01 -17.49
N PHE A 123 6.32 0.08 -18.17
CA PHE A 123 6.66 1.38 -17.56
C PHE A 123 7.85 1.33 -16.59
N GLY A 124 8.77 0.41 -16.80
CA GLY A 124 9.99 0.30 -15.97
C GLY A 124 9.65 -0.08 -14.52
N LEU A 125 10.07 0.76 -13.57
CA LEU A 125 9.85 0.50 -12.13
C LEU A 125 8.40 0.57 -11.69
N LEU A 126 7.51 1.17 -12.47
CA LEU A 126 6.11 1.37 -12.06
C LEU A 126 5.32 0.06 -12.04
N ARG A 127 5.69 -0.92 -12.88
CA ARG A 127 5.02 -2.23 -12.93
C ARG A 127 6.03 -3.34 -13.21
N GLY A 128 6.93 -3.55 -12.25
CA GLY A 128 7.88 -4.68 -12.23
C GLY A 128 7.29 -5.88 -11.50
N ARG A 129 7.96 -7.03 -11.63
CA ARG A 129 7.56 -8.27 -10.94
C ARG A 129 8.11 -8.36 -9.52
N GLU A 130 9.29 -7.79 -9.27
CA GLU A 130 9.91 -7.72 -7.94
C GLU A 130 10.03 -6.26 -7.53
N PHE A 131 9.45 -5.90 -6.39
CA PHE A 131 9.36 -4.51 -5.94
C PHE A 131 9.32 -4.43 -4.41
N LEU A 132 9.74 -3.29 -3.88
CA LEU A 132 9.65 -3.00 -2.46
C LEU A 132 8.27 -2.43 -2.14
N MET A 133 7.56 -3.05 -1.22
CA MET A 133 6.23 -2.63 -0.77
C MET A 133 6.25 -2.28 0.71
N LYS A 134 5.58 -1.20 1.08
CA LYS A 134 5.11 -0.99 2.44
C LYS A 134 3.66 -1.45 2.51
N ASP A 135 3.38 -2.40 3.33
CA ASP A 135 2.03 -2.86 3.64
C ASP A 135 1.77 -2.72 5.15
N ALA A 136 0.56 -2.32 5.52
CA ALA A 136 0.13 -2.13 6.89
C ALA A 136 -1.20 -2.85 7.11
N TYR A 137 -1.37 -3.37 8.33
CA TYR A 137 -2.46 -4.22 8.73
C TYR A 137 -2.99 -3.76 10.08
N SER A 138 -4.25 -3.36 10.15
CA SER A 138 -4.88 -2.95 11.39
C SER A 138 -5.75 -4.05 11.97
N PHE A 139 -5.74 -4.14 13.29
CA PHE A 139 -6.57 -5.04 14.08
C PHE A 139 -7.30 -4.21 15.11
N ASP A 140 -8.60 -4.17 15.02
CA ASP A 140 -9.46 -3.29 15.78
C ASP A 140 -10.55 -4.07 16.51
N LEU A 141 -11.16 -3.47 17.54
CA LEU A 141 -12.19 -4.14 18.35
C LEU A 141 -13.54 -4.21 17.63
N ASP A 142 -13.83 -3.18 16.87
CA ASP A 142 -15.10 -2.99 16.19
C ASP A 142 -14.93 -2.14 14.93
N GLN A 143 -16.01 -1.96 14.20
CA GLN A 143 -16.01 -1.23 12.95
C GLN A 143 -15.69 0.26 13.15
N GLU A 144 -16.11 0.88 14.24
CA GLU A 144 -15.82 2.30 14.50
C GLU A 144 -14.33 2.52 14.72
N ALA A 145 -13.67 1.64 15.48
CA ALA A 145 -12.22 1.66 15.67
C ALA A 145 -11.47 1.40 14.35
N ALA A 146 -11.95 0.46 13.53
CA ALA A 146 -11.38 0.16 12.22
C ALA A 146 -11.47 1.37 11.27
N ILE A 147 -12.56 2.12 11.28
CA ILE A 147 -12.71 3.35 10.52
C ILE A 147 -11.67 4.41 10.95
N ILE A 148 -11.41 4.54 12.24
CA ILE A 148 -10.37 5.46 12.74
C ILE A 148 -8.98 5.00 12.29
N SER A 149 -8.68 3.72 12.35
CA SER A 149 -7.43 3.16 11.81
C SER A 149 -7.29 3.43 10.31
N TYR A 150 -8.37 3.33 9.56
CA TYR A 150 -8.41 3.70 8.14
C TYR A 150 -8.10 5.18 7.91
N TYR A 151 -8.72 6.09 8.67
CA TYR A 151 -8.45 7.52 8.58
C TYR A 151 -6.99 7.88 8.91
N LYS A 152 -6.39 7.19 9.88
CA LYS A 152 -4.95 7.32 10.19
C LYS A 152 -4.09 6.96 8.98
N MET A 153 -4.36 5.81 8.35
CA MET A 153 -3.61 5.38 7.18
C MET A 153 -3.83 6.28 5.97
N PHE A 154 -5.06 6.69 5.72
CA PHE A 154 -5.39 7.66 4.67
C PHE A 154 -4.59 8.97 4.85
N THR A 155 -4.62 9.53 6.05
CA THR A 155 -3.86 10.74 6.40
C THR A 155 -2.36 10.54 6.22
N SER A 156 -1.84 9.41 6.69
CA SER A 156 -0.42 9.06 6.55
C SER A 156 0.00 8.99 5.08
N TYR A 157 -0.80 8.38 4.21
CA TYR A 157 -0.50 8.32 2.78
C TYR A 157 -0.49 9.70 2.13
N MET A 158 -1.48 10.54 2.43
CA MET A 158 -1.50 11.91 1.90
C MET A 158 -0.24 12.68 2.30
N LYS A 159 0.17 12.61 3.58
CA LYS A 159 1.39 13.25 4.08
C LYS A 159 2.67 12.67 3.45
N ILE A 160 2.73 11.37 3.25
CA ILE A 160 3.85 10.71 2.55
C ILE A 160 3.99 11.25 1.13
N PHE A 161 2.90 11.26 0.35
CA PHE A 161 2.95 11.76 -1.03
C PHE A 161 3.34 13.23 -1.08
N LYS A 162 2.80 14.06 -0.21
CA LYS A 162 3.17 15.48 -0.12
C LYS A 162 4.66 15.66 0.19
N LYS A 163 5.21 14.92 1.18
CA LYS A 163 6.65 14.94 1.50
C LYS A 163 7.55 14.44 0.37
N LEU A 164 7.04 13.59 -0.49
CA LEU A 164 7.72 13.14 -1.71
C LEU A 164 7.60 14.15 -2.86
N GLY A 165 6.85 15.24 -2.67
CA GLY A 165 6.58 16.22 -3.72
C GLY A 165 5.63 15.72 -4.80
N LEU A 166 4.76 14.77 -4.47
CA LEU A 166 3.82 14.15 -5.39
C LEU A 166 2.39 14.65 -5.08
N ASN A 167 1.68 15.06 -6.13
CA ASN A 167 0.26 15.39 -6.04
C ASN A 167 -0.55 14.09 -6.15
N ALA A 168 -1.02 13.59 -5.03
CA ALA A 168 -1.85 12.40 -4.96
C ALA A 168 -3.32 12.78 -4.81
N ILE A 169 -4.18 12.19 -5.63
CA ILE A 169 -5.62 12.33 -5.56
C ILE A 169 -6.20 11.00 -5.08
N PRO A 170 -6.86 10.96 -3.92
CA PRO A 170 -7.56 9.76 -3.48
C PRO A 170 -8.82 9.59 -4.32
N VAL A 171 -8.97 8.42 -4.93
CA VAL A 171 -10.10 8.04 -5.75
C VAL A 171 -10.75 6.81 -5.13
N VAL A 172 -12.07 6.76 -5.08
CA VAL A 172 -12.79 5.59 -4.59
C VAL A 172 -12.47 4.40 -5.50
N ALA A 173 -11.99 3.32 -4.88
CA ALA A 173 -11.63 2.07 -5.55
C ALA A 173 -12.63 0.96 -5.22
N ASP A 174 -12.66 -0.09 -6.03
CA ASP A 174 -13.39 -1.31 -5.70
C ASP A 174 -12.60 -2.08 -4.63
N SER A 175 -13.31 -2.56 -3.61
CA SER A 175 -12.70 -3.37 -2.55
C SER A 175 -12.32 -4.79 -3.03
N GLY A 176 -12.75 -5.17 -4.25
CA GLY A 176 -12.46 -6.47 -4.84
C GLY A 176 -12.99 -7.64 -4.00
N PRO A 177 -12.38 -8.84 -4.13
CA PRO A 177 -12.81 -10.04 -3.40
C PRO A 177 -12.58 -9.95 -1.88
N ILE A 178 -11.82 -8.97 -1.40
CA ILE A 178 -11.57 -8.78 0.04
C ILE A 178 -12.78 -8.15 0.74
N GLY A 179 -13.61 -7.39 -0.01
CA GLY A 179 -14.78 -6.71 0.53
C GLY A 179 -14.42 -5.45 1.33
N GLY A 180 -15.43 -4.77 1.86
CA GLY A 180 -15.30 -3.53 2.64
C GLY A 180 -16.02 -2.36 1.99
N GLU A 181 -16.48 -1.42 2.82
CA GLU A 181 -17.22 -0.23 2.35
C GLU A 181 -16.30 0.96 2.01
N LEU A 182 -15.09 0.97 2.56
CA LEU A 182 -14.10 2.03 2.35
C LEU A 182 -12.88 1.48 1.62
N SER A 183 -12.68 1.92 0.39
CA SER A 183 -11.48 1.62 -0.38
C SER A 183 -11.09 2.84 -1.22
N HIS A 184 -9.83 3.26 -1.16
CA HIS A 184 -9.29 4.35 -1.96
C HIS A 184 -7.97 3.96 -2.60
N GLU A 185 -7.79 4.38 -3.84
CA GLU A 185 -6.51 4.41 -4.53
C GLU A 185 -5.98 5.85 -4.55
N PHE A 186 -4.67 6.00 -4.45
CA PHE A 186 -4.02 7.31 -4.53
C PHE A 186 -3.37 7.48 -5.89
N SER A 187 -4.06 8.17 -6.78
CA SER A 187 -3.60 8.45 -8.13
C SER A 187 -2.62 9.61 -8.15
N ILE A 188 -1.42 9.39 -8.68
CA ILE A 188 -0.41 10.44 -8.84
C ILE A 188 -0.59 11.14 -10.18
N ILE A 189 -0.80 12.45 -10.14
CA ILE A 189 -1.00 13.25 -11.35
C ILE A 189 0.30 13.41 -12.12
N THR A 190 0.31 12.95 -13.36
CA THR A 190 1.46 13.02 -14.27
C THR A 190 1.00 13.08 -15.72
N ASN A 191 1.81 13.71 -16.59
CA ASN A 191 1.53 13.80 -18.02
C ASN A 191 1.71 12.46 -18.78
N THR A 192 2.24 11.43 -18.11
CA THR A 192 2.52 10.11 -18.69
C THR A 192 1.77 8.99 -17.98
N GLY A 193 0.60 9.31 -17.40
CA GLY A 193 -0.24 8.35 -16.71
C GLY A 193 -0.94 7.37 -17.65
N GLU A 194 -1.44 6.27 -17.09
CA GLU A 194 -2.17 5.23 -17.81
C GLU A 194 -3.67 5.53 -17.90
N THR A 195 -4.21 6.25 -16.91
CA THR A 195 -5.64 6.51 -16.76
C THR A 195 -5.87 8.00 -16.53
N GLU A 196 -6.93 8.54 -17.11
CA GLU A 196 -7.38 9.90 -16.83
C GLU A 196 -8.08 9.94 -15.47
N VAL A 197 -7.78 10.98 -14.69
CA VAL A 197 -8.39 11.24 -13.39
C VAL A 197 -9.08 12.60 -13.44
N TYR A 198 -10.35 12.62 -13.10
CA TYR A 198 -11.18 13.82 -12.97
C TYR A 198 -11.27 14.17 -11.49
N TYR A 199 -10.93 15.38 -11.11
CA TYR A 199 -10.92 15.77 -9.71
C TYR A 199 -11.09 17.27 -9.51
N ASP A 200 -11.63 17.65 -8.35
CA ASP A 200 -11.69 19.04 -7.94
C ASP A 200 -10.30 19.54 -7.53
N SER A 201 -9.81 20.57 -8.18
CA SER A 201 -8.46 21.12 -7.95
C SER A 201 -8.24 21.63 -6.51
N ARG A 202 -9.28 21.82 -5.72
CA ARG A 202 -9.20 22.18 -4.31
C ARG A 202 -8.59 21.09 -3.45
N ILE A 203 -8.68 19.82 -3.85
CA ILE A 203 -8.11 18.68 -3.11
C ILE A 203 -6.60 18.89 -2.87
N ILE A 204 -5.87 19.34 -3.90
CA ILE A 204 -4.40 19.54 -3.80
C ILE A 204 -4.03 20.67 -2.80
N LYS A 205 -4.98 21.58 -2.53
CA LYS A 205 -4.75 22.76 -1.68
C LYS A 205 -5.10 22.53 -0.21
N ILE A 206 -5.66 21.36 0.13
CA ILE A 206 -6.04 21.04 1.50
C ILE A 206 -4.78 20.89 2.34
N ASP A 207 -4.74 21.64 3.45
CA ASP A 207 -3.64 21.56 4.39
C ASP A 207 -3.78 20.33 5.31
N ASP A 208 -2.68 19.59 5.46
CA ASP A 208 -2.56 18.41 6.31
C ASP A 208 -1.61 18.61 7.50
N GLU A 209 -0.97 19.78 7.61
CA GLU A 209 0.06 20.03 8.63
C GLU A 209 -0.52 19.99 10.05
N GLN A 210 -1.75 20.44 10.22
CA GLN A 210 -2.42 20.54 11.52
C GLN A 210 -3.22 19.27 11.89
N VAL A 211 -3.17 18.21 11.09
CA VAL A 211 -3.92 16.99 11.40
C VAL A 211 -3.26 16.24 12.54
N ASP A 212 -4.00 16.13 13.65
CA ASP A 212 -3.56 15.44 14.87
C ASP A 212 -3.99 13.98 14.86
N TYR A 213 -3.04 13.07 14.83
CA TYR A 213 -3.28 11.62 14.86
C TYR A 213 -3.88 11.11 16.17
N SER A 214 -3.77 11.86 17.27
CA SER A 214 -4.37 11.52 18.55
C SER A 214 -5.85 11.89 18.66
N SER A 215 -6.34 12.74 17.75
CA SER A 215 -7.72 13.22 17.72
C SER A 215 -8.54 12.58 16.61
N ASN A 216 -9.44 11.66 16.98
CA ASN A 216 -10.37 11.03 16.05
C ASN A 216 -11.16 12.05 15.23
N LYS A 217 -11.60 13.14 15.88
CA LYS A 217 -12.32 14.22 15.20
C LYS A 217 -11.47 14.97 14.18
N SER A 218 -10.18 15.17 14.46
CA SER A 218 -9.23 15.78 13.51
C SER A 218 -9.07 14.92 12.26
N LEU A 219 -8.88 13.61 12.45
CA LEU A 219 -8.75 12.63 11.38
C LEU A 219 -10.02 12.54 10.53
N GLU A 220 -11.18 12.45 11.16
CA GLU A 220 -12.47 12.40 10.48
C GLU A 220 -12.73 13.66 9.66
N ASN A 221 -12.49 14.84 10.24
CA ASN A 221 -12.66 16.10 9.55
C ASN A 221 -11.74 16.23 8.33
N TYR A 222 -10.48 15.82 8.48
CA TYR A 222 -9.53 15.82 7.37
C TYR A 222 -9.98 14.88 6.25
N PHE A 223 -10.35 13.64 6.59
CA PHE A 223 -10.87 12.67 5.63
C PHE A 223 -12.08 13.22 4.88
N LYS A 224 -13.10 13.73 5.62
CA LYS A 224 -14.30 14.31 5.03
C LYS A 224 -14.00 15.52 4.15
N ASN A 225 -13.08 16.39 4.57
CA ASN A 225 -12.70 17.57 3.78
C ASN A 225 -12.12 17.20 2.41
N ILE A 226 -11.43 16.07 2.31
CA ILE A 226 -10.90 15.58 1.03
C ILE A 226 -11.98 14.86 0.24
N THR A 227 -12.66 13.90 0.86
CA THR A 227 -13.62 13.01 0.18
C THR A 227 -14.95 13.67 -0.18
N ASN A 228 -15.24 14.87 0.34
CA ASN A 228 -16.37 15.69 -0.09
C ASN A 228 -16.16 16.34 -1.47
N PHE A 229 -14.92 16.37 -1.96
CA PHE A 229 -14.63 16.84 -3.31
C PHE A 229 -14.72 15.69 -4.30
N TYR A 230 -15.15 16.03 -5.50
CA TYR A 230 -15.23 15.04 -6.57
C TYR A 230 -13.85 14.54 -6.98
N SER A 231 -13.70 13.23 -7.06
CA SER A 231 -12.54 12.57 -7.66
C SER A 231 -12.93 11.18 -8.20
N ALA A 232 -12.62 10.92 -9.46
CA ALA A 232 -12.91 9.64 -10.10
C ALA A 232 -11.90 9.35 -11.22
N THR A 233 -11.66 8.07 -11.49
CA THR A 233 -10.99 7.64 -12.72
C THR A 233 -11.96 7.73 -13.89
N ARG A 234 -11.42 7.73 -15.11
CA ARG A 234 -12.23 7.81 -16.35
C ARG A 234 -13.37 6.79 -16.37
N ASP A 235 -13.10 5.56 -15.96
CA ASP A 235 -14.08 4.46 -15.99
C ASP A 235 -15.23 4.64 -14.98
N LYS A 236 -15.05 5.50 -13.99
CA LYS A 236 -16.03 5.81 -12.94
C LYS A 236 -16.50 7.26 -12.98
N HIS A 237 -16.03 8.03 -13.95
CA HIS A 237 -16.43 9.42 -14.12
C HIS A 237 -17.81 9.51 -14.81
N SER A 238 -18.70 10.34 -14.24
CA SER A 238 -19.96 10.72 -14.86
C SER A 238 -19.87 12.16 -15.38
N GLU A 239 -20.08 12.36 -16.66
CA GLU A 239 -20.05 13.69 -17.29
C GLU A 239 -21.23 14.58 -16.86
N ASP A 240 -22.29 14.00 -16.27
CA ASP A 240 -23.47 14.72 -15.80
C ASP A 240 -23.25 15.49 -14.48
N ILE A 241 -22.07 15.41 -13.89
CA ILE A 241 -21.72 16.02 -12.58
C ILE A 241 -21.06 17.40 -12.73
N PHE A 242 -20.69 17.81 -13.94
CA PHE A 242 -20.04 19.10 -14.24
C PHE A 242 -20.94 20.07 -14.98
#